data_48591283bf71dc0e1ff89fa4a20f3b7e
#
_entry.id   48591283bf71dc0e1ff89fa4a20f3b7e
#
_cell.length_a   1.000
_cell.length_b   1.000
_cell.length_c   1.000
_cell.angle_alpha   90.00
_cell.angle_beta   90.00
_cell.angle_gamma   90.00
#
_symmetry.space_group_name_H-M   'P 1'
#
loop_
_entity.id
_entity.type
_entity.pdbx_description
1 polymer ?
#
loop_
_entity_poly.entity_id
_entity_poly.type
_entity_poly.pdbx_seq_one_letter_code
_entity_poly.pdbx_strand_id
1 'polypeptide(L)'
;MGGKGSGNRLAYKNARGAKSPVIGDNGLSVKPGEMADIVRGCVTTGMVWEPIDNKDPEQLNKRALEYFNYCIDNDLKPGNLGLYATWGLNKTDICRIQQREPSSPRCNAIKKSLEIMSSIREQLAASGKLNPATAIFWQKNFDGLKDQQEVVIEPRKQIEADKTPEEVQQMLADDIPIDSDYEEKSE
;
A
#
# COMPACT_ATOMS: atom_id res chain seq x y z
N MET A 1 6.08 20.32 31.45
CA MET A 1 5.91 21.54 30.63
C MET A 1 6.30 21.21 29.22
N GLY A 2 5.34 20.92 28.36
CA GLY A 2 5.56 20.89 26.93
C GLY A 2 5.89 22.30 26.50
N GLY A 3 7.17 22.61 26.33
CA GLY A 3 7.59 23.90 25.85
C GLY A 3 6.89 24.19 24.54
N LYS A 4 6.74 25.48 24.20
CA LYS A 4 6.33 26.00 22.88
C LYS A 4 7.13 25.37 21.71
N GLY A 5 7.51 24.12 21.79
CA GLY A 5 8.48 23.48 20.96
C GLY A 5 8.10 22.15 20.43
N SER A 6 6.91 21.62 20.66
CA SER A 6 6.50 20.46 19.90
C SER A 6 6.36 20.77 18.40
N GLY A 7 6.32 22.04 18.07
CA GLY A 7 6.44 22.58 16.72
C GLY A 7 7.79 23.21 16.41
N ASN A 8 8.83 22.91 17.18
CA ASN A 8 10.14 23.49 16.99
C ASN A 8 10.73 23.05 15.62
N ARG A 9 10.73 23.98 14.69
CA ARG A 9 11.33 23.81 13.35
C ARG A 9 12.79 23.36 13.40
N LEU A 10 13.52 23.70 14.46
CA LEU A 10 14.91 23.29 14.67
C LEU A 10 14.99 21.83 15.11
N ALA A 11 14.11 21.36 15.98
CA ALA A 11 14.04 19.96 16.37
C ALA A 11 13.69 19.08 15.18
N TYR A 12 12.77 19.52 14.32
CA TYR A 12 12.42 18.81 13.09
C TYR A 12 13.58 18.78 12.09
N LYS A 13 14.26 19.92 11.87
CA LYS A 13 15.42 19.99 10.96
C LYS A 13 16.59 19.12 11.41
N ASN A 14 16.76 18.96 12.72
CA ASN A 14 17.86 18.18 13.32
C ASN A 14 17.45 16.76 13.71
N ALA A 15 16.18 16.40 13.53
CA ALA A 15 15.73 15.04 13.80
C ALA A 15 16.49 14.03 12.90
N ARG A 16 16.97 12.94 13.49
CA ARG A 16 17.67 11.87 12.77
C ARG A 16 16.88 11.38 11.56
N GLY A 17 15.55 11.42 11.63
CA GLY A 17 14.65 11.05 10.56
C GLY A 17 14.49 12.10 9.45
N ALA A 18 14.97 13.33 9.62
CA ALA A 18 14.78 14.40 8.63
C ALA A 18 15.43 14.10 7.26
N LYS A 19 16.45 13.24 7.25
CA LYS A 19 17.12 12.75 6.03
C LYS A 19 16.76 11.30 5.71
N SER A 20 15.84 10.69 6.45
CA SER A 20 15.40 9.34 6.18
C SER A 20 14.57 9.32 4.88
N PRO A 21 14.76 8.34 4.00
CA PRO A 21 13.88 8.12 2.85
C PRO A 21 12.41 7.95 3.23
N VAL A 22 12.13 7.60 4.50
CA VAL A 22 10.78 7.38 5.04
C VAL A 22 10.20 8.65 5.66
N ILE A 23 11.01 9.44 6.37
CA ILE A 23 10.56 10.57 7.20
C ILE A 23 11.10 11.91 6.69
N GLY A 24 12.17 11.90 5.89
CA GLY A 24 12.82 13.09 5.36
C GLY A 24 11.92 13.91 4.45
N ASP A 25 12.50 14.64 3.58
CA ASP A 25 11.80 15.53 2.64
C ASP A 25 10.74 14.78 1.77
N ASN A 26 10.82 13.45 1.72
CA ASN A 26 9.88 12.54 1.04
C ASN A 26 9.52 12.96 -0.40
N GLY A 27 10.41 13.70 -1.04
CA GLY A 27 10.16 14.23 -2.37
C GLY A 27 9.07 15.30 -2.41
N LEU A 28 8.78 15.95 -1.28
CA LEU A 28 7.86 17.10 -1.24
C LEU A 28 8.51 18.35 -1.86
N SER A 29 9.84 18.43 -1.87
CA SER A 29 10.55 19.45 -2.63
C SER A 29 10.62 19.04 -4.12
N VAL A 30 9.61 19.44 -4.84
CA VAL A 30 9.55 19.27 -6.29
C VAL A 30 10.49 20.27 -6.94
N LYS A 31 11.38 19.80 -7.81
CA LYS A 31 12.24 20.70 -8.58
C LYS A 31 11.41 21.55 -9.55
N PRO A 32 11.85 22.79 -9.85
CA PRO A 32 11.17 23.60 -10.85
C PRO A 32 11.02 22.81 -12.19
N GLY A 33 9.79 22.71 -12.69
CA GLY A 33 9.49 21.98 -13.92
C GLY A 33 9.05 20.53 -13.73
N GLU A 34 9.50 19.82 -12.70
CA GLU A 34 9.19 18.41 -12.46
C GLU A 34 7.67 18.15 -12.35
N MET A 35 6.93 19.02 -11.67
CA MET A 35 5.48 18.89 -11.59
C MET A 35 4.81 19.08 -12.95
N ALA A 36 5.31 19.98 -13.77
CA ALA A 36 4.76 20.20 -15.11
C ALA A 36 4.95 18.95 -16.00
N ASP A 37 6.08 18.27 -15.88
CA ASP A 37 6.37 17.04 -16.64
C ASP A 37 5.49 15.89 -16.18
N ILE A 38 5.28 15.73 -14.85
CA ILE A 38 4.37 14.74 -14.30
C ILE A 38 2.93 15.00 -14.81
N VAL A 39 2.46 16.24 -14.69
CA VAL A 39 1.09 16.59 -15.15
C VAL A 39 0.94 16.38 -16.65
N ARG A 40 1.90 16.81 -17.45
CA ARG A 40 1.91 16.61 -18.90
C ARG A 40 1.87 15.11 -19.25
N GLY A 41 2.66 14.28 -18.58
CA GLY A 41 2.65 12.83 -18.75
C GLY A 41 1.28 12.23 -18.46
N CYS A 42 0.64 12.61 -17.34
CA CYS A 42 -0.70 12.13 -17.00
C CYS A 42 -1.77 12.57 -18.00
N VAL A 43 -1.72 13.83 -18.46
CA VAL A 43 -2.66 14.35 -19.47
C VAL A 43 -2.47 13.64 -20.81
N THR A 44 -1.24 13.46 -21.24
CA THR A 44 -0.93 12.78 -22.51
C THR A 44 -1.49 11.35 -22.51
N THR A 45 -1.20 10.58 -21.47
CA THR A 45 -1.67 9.18 -21.38
C THR A 45 -3.18 9.05 -21.21
N GLY A 46 -3.84 10.04 -20.59
CA GLY A 46 -5.28 9.99 -20.31
C GLY A 46 -6.18 10.61 -21.38
N MET A 47 -5.66 11.57 -22.16
CA MET A 47 -6.50 12.38 -23.03
C MET A 47 -6.02 12.52 -24.49
N VAL A 48 -4.74 12.33 -24.75
CA VAL A 48 -4.16 12.62 -26.07
C VAL A 48 -4.04 11.36 -26.93
N TRP A 49 -3.88 10.21 -26.32
CA TRP A 49 -3.73 8.96 -27.06
C TRP A 49 -5.05 8.54 -27.71
N GLU A 50 -4.95 8.09 -28.96
CA GLU A 50 -6.12 7.62 -29.70
C GLU A 50 -6.72 6.38 -29.02
N PRO A 51 -8.06 6.26 -29.01
CA PRO A 51 -8.74 5.08 -28.49
C PRO A 51 -8.34 3.81 -29.26
N ILE A 52 -8.30 2.70 -28.55
CA ILE A 52 -8.05 1.37 -29.14
C ILE A 52 -9.27 0.46 -28.92
N ASP A 53 -9.35 -0.62 -29.66
CA ASP A 53 -10.28 -1.69 -29.31
C ASP A 53 -9.72 -2.48 -28.11
N ASN A 54 -10.23 -2.12 -26.93
CA ASN A 54 -9.80 -2.75 -25.69
C ASN A 54 -10.33 -4.20 -25.50
N LYS A 55 -11.05 -4.77 -26.49
CA LYS A 55 -11.41 -6.18 -26.53
C LYS A 55 -10.37 -7.00 -27.26
N ASP A 56 -9.57 -6.36 -28.11
CA ASP A 56 -8.50 -7.00 -28.87
C ASP A 56 -7.23 -7.11 -28.02
N PRO A 57 -6.78 -8.35 -27.71
CA PRO A 57 -5.58 -8.57 -26.90
C PRO A 57 -4.29 -8.06 -27.57
N GLU A 58 -4.21 -8.06 -28.90
CA GLU A 58 -3.04 -7.56 -29.62
C GLU A 58 -2.91 -6.05 -29.49
N GLN A 59 -4.01 -5.33 -29.62
CA GLN A 59 -4.03 -3.88 -29.42
C GLN A 59 -3.71 -3.50 -27.96
N LEU A 60 -4.21 -4.28 -26.98
CA LEU A 60 -3.84 -4.08 -25.57
C LEU A 60 -2.33 -4.25 -25.33
N ASN A 61 -1.74 -5.31 -25.86
CA ASN A 61 -0.30 -5.56 -25.74
C ASN A 61 0.53 -4.46 -26.43
N LYS A 62 0.15 -4.08 -27.64
CA LYS A 62 0.81 -3.01 -28.40
C LYS A 62 0.76 -1.69 -27.64
N ARG A 63 -0.43 -1.31 -27.13
CA ARG A 63 -0.63 -0.09 -26.37
C ARG A 63 0.14 -0.10 -25.05
N ALA A 64 0.23 -1.24 -24.35
CA ALA A 64 1.06 -1.36 -23.15
C ALA A 64 2.55 -1.11 -23.47
N LEU A 65 3.07 -1.65 -24.55
CA LEU A 65 4.45 -1.42 -25.00
C LEU A 65 4.69 0.05 -25.34
N GLU A 66 3.77 0.68 -26.06
CA GLU A 66 3.80 2.12 -26.37
C GLU A 66 3.84 2.96 -25.09
N TYR A 67 3.04 2.61 -24.09
CA TYR A 67 3.02 3.26 -22.79
C TYR A 67 4.35 3.13 -22.04
N PHE A 68 4.93 1.94 -21.99
CA PHE A 68 6.22 1.74 -21.35
C PHE A 68 7.35 2.52 -22.06
N ASN A 69 7.38 2.51 -23.39
CA ASN A 69 8.34 3.29 -24.16
C ASN A 69 8.15 4.79 -23.89
N TYR A 70 6.92 5.27 -23.86
CA TYR A 70 6.63 6.66 -23.52
C TYR A 70 7.17 7.03 -22.12
N CYS A 71 7.02 6.14 -21.14
CA CYS A 71 7.58 6.36 -19.81
C CYS A 71 9.11 6.41 -19.83
N ILE A 72 9.77 5.55 -20.64
CA ILE A 72 11.22 5.53 -20.80
C ILE A 72 11.70 6.84 -21.45
N ASP A 73 11.08 7.24 -22.54
CA ASP A 73 11.49 8.41 -23.33
C ASP A 73 11.31 9.73 -22.57
N ASN A 74 10.39 9.75 -21.59
CA ASN A 74 10.08 10.95 -20.80
C ASN A 74 10.56 10.86 -19.34
N ASP A 75 11.36 9.85 -18.97
CA ASP A 75 11.86 9.60 -17.60
C ASP A 75 10.72 9.57 -16.54
N LEU A 76 9.57 9.00 -16.91
CA LEU A 76 8.39 8.88 -16.06
C LEU A 76 8.34 7.50 -15.39
N LYS A 77 7.94 7.48 -14.15
CA LYS A 77 7.65 6.21 -13.45
C LYS A 77 6.31 5.66 -13.93
N PRO A 78 6.27 4.47 -14.54
CA PRO A 78 5.02 3.89 -15.00
C PRO A 78 4.07 3.61 -13.84
N GLY A 79 2.78 3.91 -14.03
CA GLY A 79 1.73 3.73 -13.04
C GLY A 79 0.53 2.94 -13.60
N ASN A 80 -0.11 2.13 -12.77
CA ASN A 80 -1.26 1.33 -13.19
C ASN A 80 -2.39 2.19 -13.78
N LEU A 81 -2.69 3.34 -13.17
CA LEU A 81 -3.75 4.22 -13.65
C LEU A 81 -3.43 4.82 -15.01
N GLY A 82 -2.16 5.17 -15.26
CA GLY A 82 -1.71 5.62 -16.58
C GLY A 82 -1.89 4.52 -17.63
N LEU A 83 -1.48 3.30 -17.33
CA LEU A 83 -1.67 2.15 -18.22
C LEU A 83 -3.15 1.90 -18.53
N TYR A 84 -4.02 1.93 -17.51
CA TYR A 84 -5.46 1.75 -17.71
C TYR A 84 -6.06 2.84 -18.60
N ALA A 85 -5.66 4.08 -18.38
CA ALA A 85 -6.11 5.21 -19.17
C ALA A 85 -5.77 5.05 -20.66
N THR A 86 -4.56 4.56 -20.97
CA THR A 86 -4.14 4.31 -22.36
C THR A 86 -4.92 3.19 -23.05
N TRP A 87 -5.52 2.28 -22.30
CA TRP A 87 -6.43 1.25 -22.81
C TRP A 87 -7.89 1.73 -22.90
N GLY A 88 -8.21 2.94 -22.41
CA GLY A 88 -9.58 3.40 -22.25
C GLY A 88 -10.36 2.61 -21.19
N LEU A 89 -9.67 2.09 -20.17
CA LEU A 89 -10.24 1.31 -19.08
C LEU A 89 -9.99 2.00 -17.74
N ASN A 90 -10.81 1.68 -16.75
CA ASN A 90 -10.60 2.08 -15.37
C ASN A 90 -10.35 0.85 -14.46
N LYS A 91 -9.99 1.07 -13.19
CA LYS A 91 -9.74 -0.02 -12.24
C LYS A 91 -10.93 -0.98 -12.11
N THR A 92 -12.15 -0.46 -12.12
CA THR A 92 -13.37 -1.27 -12.00
C THR A 92 -13.56 -2.16 -13.22
N ASP A 93 -13.27 -1.66 -14.42
CA ASP A 93 -13.33 -2.45 -15.64
C ASP A 93 -12.31 -3.56 -15.65
N ILE A 94 -11.08 -3.28 -15.21
CA ILE A 94 -10.03 -4.31 -15.06
C ILE A 94 -10.47 -5.42 -14.10
N CYS A 95 -10.96 -5.05 -12.91
CA CYS A 95 -11.48 -6.04 -11.95
C CYS A 95 -12.63 -6.87 -12.54
N ARG A 96 -13.55 -6.23 -13.27
CA ARG A 96 -14.68 -6.90 -13.90
C ARG A 96 -14.24 -7.89 -14.97
N ILE A 97 -13.27 -7.53 -15.81
CA ILE A 97 -12.69 -8.40 -16.82
C ILE A 97 -12.01 -9.61 -16.16
N GLN A 98 -11.21 -9.39 -15.13
CA GLN A 98 -10.52 -10.48 -14.41
C GLN A 98 -11.48 -11.45 -13.73
N GLN A 99 -12.64 -10.96 -13.25
CA GLN A 99 -13.66 -11.78 -12.61
C GLN A 99 -14.54 -12.55 -13.61
N ARG A 100 -14.96 -11.90 -14.70
CA ARG A 100 -15.91 -12.46 -15.65
C ARG A 100 -15.26 -13.29 -16.75
N GLU A 101 -14.02 -12.96 -17.10
CA GLU A 101 -13.32 -13.55 -18.22
C GLU A 101 -11.88 -13.99 -17.82
N PRO A 102 -11.69 -14.77 -16.73
CA PRO A 102 -10.38 -15.00 -16.12
C PRO A 102 -9.37 -15.70 -17.03
N SER A 103 -9.84 -16.45 -18.04
CA SER A 103 -9.01 -17.19 -18.99
C SER A 103 -9.08 -16.64 -20.42
N SER A 104 -9.71 -15.49 -20.64
CA SER A 104 -9.79 -14.90 -21.98
C SER A 104 -8.42 -14.37 -22.43
N PRO A 105 -8.13 -14.39 -23.75
CA PRO A 105 -6.90 -13.77 -24.28
C PRO A 105 -6.75 -12.29 -23.87
N ARG A 106 -7.86 -11.57 -23.79
CA ARG A 106 -7.93 -10.19 -23.29
C ARG A 106 -7.46 -10.09 -21.83
N CYS A 107 -8.00 -10.94 -20.96
CA CYS A 107 -7.60 -10.96 -19.56
C CYS A 107 -6.13 -11.33 -19.38
N ASN A 108 -5.62 -12.28 -20.18
CA ASN A 108 -4.22 -12.68 -20.17
C ASN A 108 -3.29 -11.54 -20.60
N ALA A 109 -3.65 -10.76 -21.62
CA ALA A 109 -2.89 -9.58 -22.04
C ALA A 109 -2.81 -8.53 -20.92
N ILE A 110 -3.94 -8.26 -20.25
CA ILE A 110 -4.00 -7.36 -19.09
C ILE A 110 -3.13 -7.89 -17.96
N LYS A 111 -3.27 -9.15 -17.55
CA LYS A 111 -2.48 -9.76 -16.48
C LYS A 111 -0.98 -9.66 -16.76
N LYS A 112 -0.54 -10.02 -17.96
CA LYS A 112 0.86 -9.93 -18.36
C LYS A 112 1.42 -8.52 -18.22
N SER A 113 0.68 -7.52 -18.63
CA SER A 113 1.10 -6.11 -18.50
C SER A 113 1.17 -5.66 -17.03
N LEU A 114 0.25 -6.15 -16.18
CA LEU A 114 0.28 -5.86 -14.75
C LEU A 114 1.44 -6.57 -14.03
N GLU A 115 1.81 -7.78 -14.45
CA GLU A 115 3.00 -8.48 -13.95
C GLU A 115 4.28 -7.71 -14.28
N ILE A 116 4.38 -7.13 -15.48
CA ILE A 116 5.50 -6.24 -15.84
C ILE A 116 5.52 -5.02 -14.92
N MET A 117 4.37 -4.41 -14.64
CA MET A 117 4.27 -3.29 -13.70
C MET A 117 4.72 -3.67 -12.29
N SER A 118 4.35 -4.86 -11.81
CA SER A 118 4.78 -5.37 -10.50
C SER A 118 6.29 -5.58 -10.47
N SER A 119 6.87 -6.15 -11.52
CA SER A 119 8.33 -6.32 -11.65
C SER A 119 9.08 -4.98 -11.64
N ILE A 120 8.58 -3.98 -12.36
CA ILE A 120 9.18 -2.63 -12.33
C ILE A 120 9.16 -2.04 -10.91
N ARG A 121 8.04 -2.16 -10.20
CA ARG A 121 7.92 -1.68 -8.80
C ARG A 121 8.88 -2.41 -7.86
N GLU A 122 9.02 -3.73 -8.01
CA GLU A 122 9.96 -4.53 -7.25
C GLU A 122 11.40 -4.04 -7.47
N GLN A 123 11.82 -3.83 -8.71
CA GLN A 123 13.15 -3.32 -9.04
C GLN A 123 13.37 -1.90 -8.49
N LEU A 124 12.38 -1.02 -8.56
CA LEU A 124 12.45 0.31 -7.97
C LEU A 124 12.56 0.26 -6.44
N ALA A 125 11.82 -0.64 -5.79
CA ALA A 125 11.91 -0.84 -4.35
C ALA A 125 13.27 -1.41 -3.94
N ALA A 126 13.75 -2.46 -4.62
CA ALA A 126 15.04 -3.10 -4.36
C ALA A 126 16.22 -2.13 -4.56
N SER A 127 16.12 -1.22 -5.55
CA SER A 127 17.14 -0.19 -5.81
C SER A 127 17.05 1.04 -4.88
N GLY A 128 16.12 1.06 -3.93
CA GLY A 128 15.90 2.20 -3.02
C GLY A 128 15.32 3.46 -3.69
N LYS A 129 14.86 3.35 -4.93
CA LYS A 129 14.26 4.47 -5.69
C LYS A 129 12.77 4.66 -5.41
N LEU A 130 12.18 3.78 -4.61
CA LEU A 130 10.79 3.85 -4.17
C LEU A 130 10.74 3.90 -2.66
N ASN A 131 9.90 4.79 -2.11
CA ASN A 131 9.67 4.84 -0.68
C ASN A 131 9.10 3.50 -0.17
N PRO A 132 9.66 2.87 0.87
CA PRO A 132 9.21 1.57 1.37
C PRO A 132 7.72 1.52 1.72
N ALA A 133 7.17 2.57 2.33
CA ALA A 133 5.75 2.64 2.66
C ALA A 133 4.88 2.64 1.39
N THR A 134 5.29 3.36 0.36
CA THR A 134 4.62 3.38 -0.95
C THR A 134 4.72 2.03 -1.64
N ALA A 135 5.88 1.35 -1.55
CA ALA A 135 6.07 0.02 -2.11
C ALA A 135 5.11 -0.99 -1.47
N ILE A 136 5.06 -1.04 -0.14
CA ILE A 136 4.14 -1.93 0.61
C ILE A 136 2.69 -1.62 0.26
N PHE A 137 2.31 -0.33 0.21
CA PHE A 137 0.96 0.08 -0.18
C PHE A 137 0.57 -0.43 -1.56
N TRP A 138 1.46 -0.31 -2.54
CA TRP A 138 1.18 -0.77 -3.91
C TRP A 138 1.12 -2.28 -4.01
N GLN A 139 2.03 -3.00 -3.37
CA GLN A 139 2.04 -4.45 -3.34
C GLN A 139 0.73 -5.02 -2.76
N LYS A 140 0.22 -4.43 -1.67
CA LYS A 140 -1.05 -4.85 -1.07
C LYS A 140 -2.27 -4.54 -1.94
N ASN A 141 -2.28 -3.37 -2.60
CA ASN A 141 -3.46 -2.90 -3.33
C ASN A 141 -3.53 -3.35 -4.80
N PHE A 142 -2.38 -3.67 -5.41
CA PHE A 142 -2.31 -3.98 -6.84
C PHE A 142 -1.71 -5.35 -7.13
N ASP A 143 -0.79 -5.85 -6.31
CA ASP A 143 -0.10 -7.10 -6.55
C ASP A 143 -0.69 -8.27 -5.73
N GLY A 144 -1.71 -7.98 -4.91
CA GLY A 144 -2.46 -9.00 -4.16
C GLY A 144 -1.69 -9.61 -2.99
N LEU A 145 -0.56 -9.04 -2.61
CA LEU A 145 0.20 -9.49 -1.44
C LEU A 145 -0.55 -9.16 -0.14
N LYS A 146 -0.60 -10.12 0.75
CA LYS A 146 -1.25 -9.99 2.06
C LYS A 146 -0.22 -10.21 3.16
N ASP A 147 -0.34 -9.45 4.23
CA ASP A 147 0.39 -9.78 5.46
C ASP A 147 -0.20 -11.10 5.98
N GLN A 148 0.60 -12.14 6.01
CA GLN A 148 0.22 -13.37 6.69
C GLN A 148 0.49 -13.16 8.18
N GLN A 149 -0.54 -12.76 8.93
CA GLN A 149 -0.56 -12.91 10.37
C GLN A 149 -1.18 -14.26 10.68
N GLU A 150 -0.36 -15.17 11.12
CA GLU A 150 -0.84 -16.43 11.70
C GLU A 150 -1.39 -16.08 13.10
N VAL A 151 -2.69 -15.77 13.15
CA VAL A 151 -3.38 -15.64 14.44
C VAL A 151 -3.63 -17.06 14.92
N VAL A 152 -2.74 -17.57 15.76
CA VAL A 152 -3.01 -18.79 16.52
C VAL A 152 -4.14 -18.43 17.50
N ILE A 153 -5.37 -18.70 17.09
CA ILE A 153 -6.50 -18.67 18.00
C ILE A 153 -6.37 -19.93 18.87
N GLU A 154 -5.65 -19.82 19.99
CA GLU A 154 -5.78 -20.84 21.01
C GLU A 154 -7.26 -20.87 21.43
N PRO A 155 -7.96 -22.02 21.27
CA PRO A 155 -9.31 -22.12 21.75
C PRO A 155 -9.24 -21.84 23.26
N ARG A 156 -9.90 -20.77 23.71
CA ARG A 156 -10.11 -20.55 25.14
C ARG A 156 -10.62 -21.88 25.66
N LYS A 157 -9.89 -22.48 26.63
CA LYS A 157 -10.39 -23.64 27.34
C LYS A 157 -11.82 -23.32 27.74
N GLN A 158 -12.76 -24.05 27.17
CA GLN A 158 -14.15 -23.94 27.60
C GLN A 158 -14.09 -24.21 29.11
N ILE A 159 -14.58 -23.24 29.87
CA ILE A 159 -14.82 -23.46 31.30
C ILE A 159 -15.73 -24.68 31.31
N GLU A 160 -15.18 -25.81 31.79
CA GLU A 160 -15.90 -27.07 31.83
C GLU A 160 -17.26 -26.81 32.45
N ALA A 161 -18.33 -27.19 31.76
CA ALA A 161 -19.71 -26.91 32.14
C ALA A 161 -20.13 -27.52 33.46
N ASP A 162 -19.22 -28.24 34.11
CA ASP A 162 -19.48 -28.99 35.37
C ASP A 162 -18.83 -28.35 36.60
N LYS A 163 -18.28 -27.14 36.52
CA LYS A 163 -17.76 -26.46 37.71
C LYS A 163 -18.90 -25.81 38.47
N THR A 164 -18.97 -26.11 39.76
CA THR A 164 -19.95 -25.49 40.65
C THR A 164 -19.66 -23.98 40.79
N PRO A 165 -20.68 -23.15 41.06
CA PRO A 165 -20.47 -21.71 41.28
C PRO A 165 -19.42 -21.39 42.36
N GLU A 166 -19.26 -22.29 43.32
CA GLU A 166 -18.29 -22.17 44.42
C GLU A 166 -16.86 -22.40 43.97
N GLU A 167 -16.63 -23.36 43.07
CA GLU A 167 -15.30 -23.59 42.46
C GLU A 167 -14.87 -22.45 41.55
N VAL A 168 -15.81 -21.85 40.81
CA VAL A 168 -15.55 -20.67 39.98
C VAL A 168 -15.22 -19.45 40.86
N GLN A 169 -15.87 -19.28 41.97
CA GLN A 169 -15.60 -18.21 42.92
C GLN A 169 -14.24 -18.36 43.60
N GLN A 170 -13.81 -19.59 43.90
CA GLN A 170 -12.50 -19.88 44.46
C GLN A 170 -11.36 -19.60 43.46
N MET A 171 -11.55 -19.98 42.21
CA MET A 171 -10.56 -19.67 41.13
C MET A 171 -10.46 -18.17 40.88
N LEU A 172 -11.55 -17.42 40.97
CA LEU A 172 -11.54 -15.97 40.84
C LEU A 172 -10.85 -15.27 42.02
N ALA A 173 -10.98 -15.85 43.22
CA ALA A 173 -10.32 -15.33 44.43
C ALA A 173 -8.82 -15.55 44.39
N ASP A 174 -8.33 -16.65 43.79
CA ASP A 174 -6.93 -16.97 43.67
C ASP A 174 -6.24 -16.16 42.54
N ASP A 175 -7.01 -15.68 41.54
CA ASP A 175 -6.47 -14.89 40.39
C ASP A 175 -6.47 -13.36 40.63
N ILE A 176 -7.08 -12.90 41.73
CA ILE A 176 -7.03 -11.48 42.09
C ILE A 176 -5.82 -11.25 42.97
N PRO A 177 -4.80 -10.51 42.54
CA PRO A 177 -3.72 -10.10 43.42
C PRO A 177 -4.30 -9.26 44.53
N ILE A 178 -4.19 -9.73 45.76
CA ILE A 178 -4.52 -8.94 46.95
C ILE A 178 -3.45 -7.87 47.06
N ASP A 179 -3.73 -6.65 46.59
CA ASP A 179 -2.93 -5.47 46.90
C ASP A 179 -3.02 -5.19 48.39
N SER A 180 -2.09 -5.73 49.15
CA SER A 180 -2.06 -5.64 50.63
C SER A 180 -1.35 -4.40 51.15
N ASP A 181 -1.07 -3.38 50.35
CA ASP A 181 -0.29 -2.22 50.80
C ASP A 181 -0.98 -0.88 50.45
N TYR A 182 -2.19 -0.65 50.97
CA TYR A 182 -2.68 0.70 51.12
C TYR A 182 -2.66 1.07 52.61
N GLU A 183 -1.54 1.59 53.10
CA GLU A 183 -1.50 2.35 54.36
C GLU A 183 -2.14 3.72 54.13
N GLU A 184 -3.35 3.92 54.67
CA GLU A 184 -3.93 5.26 54.85
C GLU A 184 -3.02 6.07 55.79
N LYS A 185 -2.31 7.04 55.27
CA LYS A 185 -1.74 8.10 56.08
C LYS A 185 -2.87 9.03 56.51
N SER A 186 -3.35 8.85 57.74
CA SER A 186 -4.14 9.84 58.45
C SER A 186 -3.26 11.06 58.83
N GLU A 187 -3.73 12.24 58.48
CA GLU A 187 -3.21 13.53 58.97
C GLU A 187 -3.35 13.65 60.50
#